data_94fa14c2f00075c8052ab1486ae505ad
#
_entry.id   94fa14c2f00075c8052ab1486ae505ad
#
_cell.length_a   1.000
_cell.length_b   1.000
_cell.length_c   1.000
_cell.angle_alpha   90.00
_cell.angle_beta   90.00
_cell.angle_gamma   90.00
#
_symmetry.space_group_name_H-M   'P 1'
#
loop_
_entity.id
_entity.type
_entity.pdbx_description
1 polymer ?
#
loop_
_entity_poly.entity_id
_entity_poly.type
_entity_poly.pdbx_seq_one_letter_code
_entity_poly.pdbx_strand_id
1 'polypeptide(L)'
;MDYPRIENVRIKSSSISMADHGCLTISLNIEGSGWGCNIGGWCNGVGHLGATLWKGNGSAIVAMMKIMDIVGVSTWDDLKGKLIRVEIPSPGACTISKIGNIIEDEWFDLKAFYATDTGQATFILDETPPEEEESGWWDDDPSAEIHGR
;
A
#
# COMPACT_ATOMS: atom_id res chain seq x y z
N MET A 1 -6.72 1.79 31.43
CA MET A 1 -7.01 1.31 30.09
C MET A 1 -5.84 0.55 29.59
N ASP A 2 -6.10 -0.64 29.10
CA ASP A 2 -5.01 -1.50 28.70
C ASP A 2 -4.60 -1.31 27.27
N TYR A 3 -3.33 -1.38 27.03
CA TYR A 3 -2.76 -1.29 25.70
C TYR A 3 -1.85 -2.49 25.47
N PRO A 4 -1.73 -2.94 24.23
CA PRO A 4 -2.34 -2.37 23.03
C PRO A 4 -3.84 -2.62 23.01
N ARG A 5 -4.54 -1.78 22.31
CA ARG A 5 -6.00 -1.88 22.29
C ARG A 5 -6.48 -1.91 20.84
N ILE A 6 -7.48 -2.70 20.58
CA ILE A 6 -8.06 -2.80 19.25
C ILE A 6 -9.32 -1.95 19.19
N GLU A 7 -9.42 -1.19 18.11
CA GLU A 7 -10.56 -0.31 17.94
C GLU A 7 -11.04 -0.36 16.50
N ASN A 8 -12.34 -0.25 16.32
CA ASN A 8 -12.92 -0.15 14.98
C ASN A 8 -12.87 1.30 14.57
N VAL A 9 -12.39 1.54 13.37
CA VAL A 9 -12.27 2.89 12.84
C VAL A 9 -12.77 2.94 11.41
N ARG A 10 -13.03 4.13 10.91
CA ARG A 10 -13.46 4.33 9.55
C ARG A 10 -12.33 4.94 8.75
N ILE A 11 -12.13 4.48 7.54
CA ILE A 11 -11.21 5.13 6.63
C ILE A 11 -11.93 6.35 6.07
N LYS A 12 -11.49 7.53 6.46
CA LYS A 12 -12.11 8.76 6.06
C LYS A 12 -11.72 9.13 4.65
N SER A 13 -10.48 8.90 4.31
CA SER A 13 -10.00 9.14 2.97
C SER A 13 -8.75 8.32 2.69
N SER A 14 -8.48 8.10 1.42
CA SER A 14 -7.26 7.46 0.98
C SER A 14 -6.63 8.32 -0.08
N SER A 15 -5.33 8.36 -0.15
CA SER A 15 -4.67 9.18 -1.15
C SER A 15 -3.38 8.55 -1.65
N ILE A 16 -3.03 8.91 -2.87
CA ILE A 16 -1.73 8.65 -3.45
C ILE A 16 -1.30 9.99 -3.99
N SER A 17 -0.22 10.55 -3.48
CA SER A 17 0.14 11.90 -3.88
C SER A 17 1.64 12.14 -3.81
N MET A 18 2.09 13.17 -4.48
CA MET A 18 3.47 13.62 -4.40
C MET A 18 3.61 14.83 -3.49
N ALA A 19 2.63 15.08 -2.67
CA ALA A 19 2.65 16.26 -1.82
C ALA A 19 3.60 16.11 -0.63
N ASP A 20 4.04 14.91 -0.32
CA ASP A 20 4.83 14.69 0.86
C ASP A 20 6.31 14.67 0.49
N HIS A 21 6.96 15.78 0.62
CA HIS A 21 8.40 15.93 0.39
C HIS A 21 8.84 15.48 -1.02
N GLY A 22 7.94 15.60 -1.97
CA GLY A 22 8.28 15.23 -3.35
C GLY A 22 8.36 13.73 -3.60
N CYS A 23 7.94 12.93 -2.66
CA CYS A 23 7.88 11.48 -2.84
C CYS A 23 6.45 11.07 -3.12
N LEU A 24 6.28 10.10 -3.97
CA LEU A 24 4.96 9.53 -4.17
C LEU A 24 4.65 8.65 -2.96
N THR A 25 3.60 8.98 -2.23
CA THR A 25 3.27 8.27 -0.99
C THR A 25 1.81 7.89 -0.97
N ILE A 26 1.52 6.85 -0.20
CA ILE A 26 0.15 6.48 0.10
C ILE A 26 -0.17 6.92 1.52
N SER A 27 -1.42 7.22 1.75
CA SER A 27 -1.86 7.63 3.06
C SER A 27 -3.33 7.26 3.25
N LEU A 28 -3.65 6.76 4.41
CA LEU A 28 -5.02 6.50 4.81
C LEU A 28 -5.31 7.38 6.01
N ASN A 29 -6.32 8.24 5.87
CA ASN A 29 -6.74 9.04 6.99
C ASN A 29 -7.86 8.28 7.67
N ILE A 30 -7.70 7.95 8.93
CA ILE A 30 -8.69 7.17 9.67
C ILE A 30 -9.26 7.97 10.81
N GLU A 31 -10.48 7.63 11.19
CA GLU A 31 -11.11 8.27 12.33
C GLU A 31 -11.76 7.24 13.23
N GLY A 32 -11.50 7.37 14.49
CA GLY A 32 -12.16 6.58 15.53
C GLY A 32 -13.11 7.44 16.33
N SER A 33 -13.41 7.05 17.55
CA SER A 33 -14.34 7.78 18.38
C SER A 33 -13.60 8.94 19.05
N GLY A 34 -13.73 10.11 18.46
CA GLY A 34 -13.14 11.32 19.02
C GLY A 34 -11.66 11.52 18.69
N TRP A 35 -11.12 10.79 17.75
CA TRP A 35 -9.72 10.92 17.36
C TRP A 35 -9.54 10.51 15.90
N GLY A 36 -8.43 10.89 15.33
CA GLY A 36 -8.07 10.49 13.97
C GLY A 36 -6.58 10.55 13.77
N CYS A 37 -6.11 9.83 12.80
CA CYS A 37 -4.70 9.90 12.41
C CYS A 37 -4.52 9.39 10.99
N ASN A 38 -3.29 9.46 10.51
CA ASN A 38 -2.96 8.93 9.20
C ASN A 38 -2.12 7.68 9.35
N ILE A 39 -2.37 6.72 8.48
CA ILE A 39 -1.52 5.55 8.32
C ILE A 39 -0.78 5.76 7.01
N GLY A 40 0.53 5.67 7.02
CA GLY A 40 1.36 5.95 5.86
C GLY A 40 1.87 7.38 5.87
N GLY A 41 2.46 7.82 4.77
CA GLY A 41 3.02 9.14 4.66
C GLY A 41 4.43 9.24 5.24
N TRP A 42 5.00 10.43 5.19
CA TRP A 42 6.38 10.63 5.60
C TRP A 42 6.60 10.40 7.09
N CYS A 43 5.74 10.91 7.90
CA CYS A 43 5.94 10.86 9.34
C CYS A 43 6.03 9.45 9.90
N ASN A 44 5.40 8.52 9.24
CA ASN A 44 5.39 7.16 9.73
C ASN A 44 6.44 6.30 9.05
N GLY A 45 7.15 6.84 8.09
CA GLY A 45 8.21 6.10 7.42
C GLY A 45 7.75 4.94 6.58
N VAL A 46 6.47 4.86 6.33
CA VAL A 46 5.92 3.78 5.52
C VAL A 46 4.97 4.39 4.50
N GLY A 47 4.82 3.75 3.41
CA GLY A 47 3.87 4.23 2.41
C GLY A 47 4.47 4.97 1.24
N HIS A 48 5.79 5.10 1.18
CA HIS A 48 6.39 5.76 0.03
C HIS A 48 6.42 4.81 -1.14
N LEU A 49 5.69 5.12 -2.18
CA LEU A 49 5.66 4.34 -3.39
C LEU A 49 6.84 4.61 -4.27
N GLY A 50 7.36 5.80 -4.22
CA GLY A 50 8.48 6.18 -5.04
C GLY A 50 9.25 7.31 -4.39
N ALA A 51 10.52 7.32 -4.63
CA ALA A 51 11.36 8.37 -4.12
C ALA A 51 11.53 9.43 -5.18
N THR A 52 12.17 10.49 -4.81
CA THR A 52 12.58 11.47 -5.79
C THR A 52 13.47 10.80 -6.80
N LEU A 53 13.68 11.39 -7.89
CA LEU A 53 14.54 10.87 -8.95
C LEU A 53 13.96 9.64 -9.64
N TRP A 54 12.67 9.52 -9.63
CA TRP A 54 11.96 8.52 -10.43
C TRP A 54 12.32 7.07 -10.08
N LYS A 55 12.48 6.80 -8.80
CA LYS A 55 12.73 5.44 -8.36
C LYS A 55 11.51 4.89 -7.63
N GLY A 56 11.03 3.77 -8.08
CA GLY A 56 9.88 3.13 -7.46
C GLY A 56 10.25 2.31 -6.24
N ASN A 57 9.26 2.02 -5.41
CA ASN A 57 9.42 1.21 -4.23
C ASN A 57 8.45 0.05 -4.31
N GLY A 58 8.95 -1.12 -4.65
CA GLY A 58 8.11 -2.30 -4.79
C GLY A 58 7.45 -2.73 -3.50
N SER A 59 8.12 -2.54 -2.36
CA SER A 59 7.53 -2.91 -1.07
C SER A 59 6.26 -2.11 -0.81
N ALA A 60 6.27 -0.85 -1.16
CA ALA A 60 5.09 -0.01 -0.94
C ALA A 60 3.92 -0.46 -1.80
N ILE A 61 4.19 -0.90 -3.02
CA ILE A 61 3.13 -1.40 -3.89
C ILE A 61 2.54 -2.69 -3.29
N VAL A 62 3.38 -3.58 -2.79
CA VAL A 62 2.90 -4.80 -2.16
C VAL A 62 2.08 -4.45 -0.91
N ALA A 63 2.52 -3.46 -0.14
CA ALA A 63 1.75 -3.02 1.02
C ALA A 63 0.36 -2.51 0.61
N MET A 64 0.26 -1.77 -0.49
CA MET A 64 -1.04 -1.33 -0.99
C MET A 64 -1.93 -2.52 -1.32
N MET A 65 -1.37 -3.52 -1.98
CA MET A 65 -2.13 -4.72 -2.35
C MET A 65 -2.62 -5.44 -1.09
N LYS A 66 -1.77 -5.53 -0.08
CA LYS A 66 -2.16 -6.18 1.17
C LYS A 66 -3.23 -5.40 1.92
N ILE A 67 -3.15 -4.09 1.89
CA ILE A 67 -4.17 -3.25 2.51
C ILE A 67 -5.52 -3.46 1.82
N MET A 68 -5.52 -3.44 0.49
CA MET A 68 -6.77 -3.66 -0.25
C MET A 68 -7.34 -5.05 0.02
N ASP A 69 -6.48 -6.04 0.12
CA ASP A 69 -6.91 -7.40 0.39
C ASP A 69 -7.52 -7.53 1.79
N ILE A 70 -6.89 -6.96 2.79
CA ILE A 70 -7.40 -6.99 4.16
C ILE A 70 -8.75 -6.28 4.26
N VAL A 71 -8.90 -5.17 3.58
CA VAL A 71 -10.15 -4.42 3.63
C VAL A 71 -11.23 -5.06 2.74
N GLY A 72 -10.81 -5.77 1.72
CA GLY A 72 -11.74 -6.45 0.82
C GLY A 72 -12.22 -5.59 -0.32
N VAL A 73 -11.34 -4.73 -0.84
CA VAL A 73 -11.68 -3.87 -1.98
C VAL A 73 -10.74 -4.14 -3.14
N SER A 74 -11.17 -3.82 -4.33
CA SER A 74 -10.38 -4.03 -5.54
C SER A 74 -9.80 -2.75 -6.11
N THR A 75 -10.14 -1.60 -5.58
CA THR A 75 -9.54 -0.34 -6.00
C THR A 75 -9.16 0.47 -4.78
N TRP A 76 -8.13 1.29 -4.92
CA TRP A 76 -7.66 2.12 -3.81
C TRP A 76 -8.72 3.14 -3.38
N ASP A 77 -9.47 3.66 -4.36
CA ASP A 77 -10.50 4.65 -4.04
C ASP A 77 -11.67 4.07 -3.24
N ASP A 78 -11.89 2.79 -3.34
CA ASP A 78 -12.97 2.15 -2.60
C ASP A 78 -12.66 1.96 -1.12
N LEU A 79 -11.45 2.26 -0.71
CA LEU A 79 -11.10 2.21 0.70
C LEU A 79 -11.87 3.28 1.50
N LYS A 80 -12.18 4.41 0.87
CA LYS A 80 -12.86 5.47 1.57
C LYS A 80 -14.22 5.01 2.10
N GLY A 81 -14.47 5.25 3.35
CA GLY A 81 -15.74 4.88 3.99
C GLY A 81 -15.75 3.50 4.60
N LYS A 82 -14.72 2.70 4.36
CA LYS A 82 -14.70 1.34 4.88
C LYS A 82 -14.33 1.32 6.35
N LEU A 83 -14.87 0.33 7.05
CA LEU A 83 -14.54 0.12 8.45
C LEU A 83 -13.42 -0.91 8.54
N ILE A 84 -12.48 -0.65 9.41
CA ILE A 84 -11.37 -1.56 9.66
C ILE A 84 -11.12 -1.61 11.16
N ARG A 85 -10.32 -2.56 11.58
CA ARG A 85 -9.81 -2.58 12.95
C ARG A 85 -8.39 -2.06 12.93
N VAL A 86 -7.98 -1.41 13.99
CA VAL A 86 -6.59 -1.00 14.15
C VAL A 86 -6.13 -1.35 15.55
N GLU A 87 -4.82 -1.54 15.69
CA GLU A 87 -4.24 -1.76 16.99
C GLU A 87 -3.57 -0.46 17.42
N ILE A 88 -3.99 0.08 18.54
CA ILE A 88 -3.42 1.29 19.11
C ILE A 88 -2.39 0.85 20.13
N PRO A 89 -1.11 1.10 19.88
CA PRO A 89 -0.07 0.52 20.74
C PRO A 89 0.06 1.16 22.11
N SER A 90 -0.27 2.41 22.21
CA SER A 90 -0.13 3.12 23.50
C SER A 90 -1.04 4.35 23.52
N PRO A 91 -1.30 4.91 24.69
CA PRO A 91 -2.13 6.11 24.77
C PRO A 91 -1.50 7.26 24.00
N GLY A 92 -2.32 7.94 23.22
CA GLY A 92 -1.85 9.07 22.43
C GLY A 92 -0.94 8.71 21.28
N ALA A 93 -0.88 7.43 20.91
CA ALA A 93 -0.05 7.02 19.79
C ALA A 93 -0.55 7.65 18.51
N CYS A 94 0.34 8.30 17.80
CA CYS A 94 -0.01 8.86 16.50
C CYS A 94 0.52 7.97 15.39
N THR A 95 1.13 6.85 15.73
CA THR A 95 1.64 5.92 14.74
C THR A 95 0.89 4.61 14.87
N ILE A 96 0.02 4.37 13.94
CA ILE A 96 -0.71 3.12 13.86
C ILE A 96 -0.24 2.40 12.62
N SER A 97 0.22 1.18 12.77
CA SER A 97 0.75 0.44 11.65
C SER A 97 0.00 -0.87 11.41
N LYS A 98 -0.83 -1.28 12.35
CA LYS A 98 -1.46 -2.58 12.24
C LYS A 98 -2.93 -2.42 11.97
N ILE A 99 -3.36 -2.94 10.85
CA ILE A 99 -4.75 -2.86 10.42
C ILE A 99 -5.31 -4.25 10.23
N GLY A 100 -6.56 -4.40 10.50
CA GLY A 100 -7.23 -5.70 10.42
C GLY A 100 -8.57 -5.60 9.72
N ASN A 101 -9.01 -6.73 9.19
CA ASN A 101 -10.31 -6.85 8.59
C ASN A 101 -11.36 -6.66 9.68
N ILE A 102 -12.49 -6.06 9.34
CA ILE A 102 -13.52 -5.75 10.31
C ILE A 102 -14.24 -6.99 10.82
N ILE A 103 -14.27 -8.05 10.05
CA ILE A 103 -14.96 -9.27 10.40
C ILE A 103 -14.01 -10.42 10.61
N GLU A 104 -13.15 -10.66 9.64
CA GLU A 104 -12.23 -11.79 9.68
C GLU A 104 -11.04 -11.49 10.56
N ASP A 105 -10.46 -12.51 11.16
CA ASP A 105 -9.30 -12.28 12.01
C ASP A 105 -8.02 -12.28 11.18
N GLU A 106 -7.96 -11.32 10.28
CA GLU A 106 -6.82 -11.14 9.41
C GLU A 106 -6.22 -9.77 9.65
N TRP A 107 -4.92 -9.72 9.78
CA TRP A 107 -4.20 -8.50 10.12
C TRP A 107 -2.99 -8.29 9.22
N PHE A 108 -2.67 -7.04 9.00
CA PHE A 108 -1.47 -6.65 8.28
C PHE A 108 -0.75 -5.58 9.10
N ASP A 109 0.51 -5.83 9.41
CA ASP A 109 1.32 -4.89 10.16
C ASP A 109 2.33 -4.27 9.21
N LEU A 110 2.12 -3.02 8.83
CA LEU A 110 2.97 -2.33 7.90
C LEU A 110 4.39 -2.19 8.44
N LYS A 111 4.51 -1.89 9.73
CA LYS A 111 5.82 -1.70 10.30
C LYS A 111 6.63 -2.98 10.29
N ALA A 112 6.02 -4.07 10.65
CA ALA A 112 6.68 -5.36 10.62
C ALA A 112 7.02 -5.78 9.18
N PHE A 113 6.13 -5.48 8.24
CA PHE A 113 6.36 -5.80 6.84
C PHE A 113 7.60 -5.07 6.32
N TYR A 114 7.70 -3.78 6.57
CA TYR A 114 8.84 -3.04 6.08
C TYR A 114 10.13 -3.41 6.83
N ALA A 115 10.02 -3.85 8.06
CA ALA A 115 11.21 -4.26 8.81
C ALA A 115 11.80 -5.57 8.27
N THR A 116 10.94 -6.45 7.78
CA THR A 116 11.43 -7.73 7.27
C THR A 116 11.70 -7.70 5.77
N ASP A 117 11.14 -6.73 5.07
CA ASP A 117 11.32 -6.65 3.65
C ASP A 117 12.50 -5.73 3.42
N THR A 118 13.50 -6.14 2.75
CA THR A 118 14.69 -5.36 2.55
C THR A 118 14.46 -4.29 1.51
N GLY A 119 13.27 -3.97 1.22
CA GLY A 119 12.99 -2.93 0.25
C GLY A 119 12.96 -3.48 -1.12
N GLN A 120 12.96 -4.78 -1.21
CA GLN A 120 13.06 -5.30 -2.44
C GLN A 120 11.93 -6.08 -2.74
N ALA A 121 10.89 -5.79 -2.38
CA ALA A 121 9.72 -6.49 -2.72
C ALA A 121 9.76 -6.62 -4.10
N THR A 122 10.11 -7.58 -4.49
CA THR A 122 10.32 -7.64 -5.75
C THR A 122 9.17 -8.02 -6.41
N PHE A 123 8.96 -7.64 -7.37
CA PHE A 123 8.18 -8.02 -8.29
C PHE A 123 8.82 -9.07 -8.83
N ILE A 124 8.86 -9.99 -8.44
CA ILE A 124 9.28 -11.03 -8.95
C ILE A 124 9.16 -11.21 -10.27
N LEU A 125 8.89 -10.42 -10.92
CA LEU A 125 8.78 -10.55 -12.20
C LEU A 125 9.96 -10.93 -12.61
N ASP A 126 10.61 -11.07 -12.17
CA ASP A 126 11.59 -11.49 -12.40
C ASP A 126 12.17 -11.65 -13.35
N GLU A 127 12.57 -11.74 -13.40
CA GLU A 127 13.66 -11.71 -13.94
C GLU A 127 13.73 -12.41 -15.13
N THR A 128 13.27 -13.33 -15.42
CA THR A 128 13.45 -14.01 -16.63
C THR A 128 12.17 -14.13 -17.22
N PRO A 129 11.81 -13.23 -17.92
CA PRO A 129 10.63 -13.35 -18.68
C PRO A 129 10.84 -14.47 -19.61
N PRO A 130 9.99 -15.25 -19.76
CA PRO A 130 10.08 -16.32 -20.69
C PRO A 130 10.09 -15.75 -22.03
N GLU A 131 11.03 -16.05 -22.77
CA GLU A 131 11.13 -15.47 -24.02
C GLU A 131 9.99 -15.69 -24.84
N GLU A 132 9.32 -16.72 -24.69
CA GLU A 132 8.24 -16.95 -25.57
C GLU A 132 7.20 -15.97 -25.37
N GLU A 133 7.08 -15.44 -24.25
CA GLU A 133 6.03 -14.59 -24.06
C GLU A 133 6.22 -13.33 -24.64
N GLU A 134 7.37 -12.89 -24.74
CA GLU A 134 7.50 -11.62 -25.22
C GLU A 134 6.96 -11.41 -26.51
N SER A 135 6.82 -12.36 -27.25
CA SER A 135 6.38 -12.06 -28.57
C SER A 135 4.94 -11.72 -28.59
N GLY A 136 4.22 -12.10 -27.62
CA GLY A 136 2.81 -12.03 -27.74
C GLY A 136 2.23 -10.70 -28.00
N TRP A 137 2.72 -9.71 -27.39
CA TRP A 137 2.11 -8.42 -27.52
C TRP A 137 2.67 -7.57 -28.59
N TRP A 138 3.95 -7.61 -28.72
CA TRP A 138 4.56 -6.67 -29.60
C TRP A 138 4.65 -7.18 -31.01
N ASP A 139 4.74 -8.44 -31.17
CA ASP A 139 4.91 -8.97 -32.49
C ASP A 139 3.66 -8.84 -33.30
N ASP A 140 2.58 -8.60 -32.69
CA ASP A 140 1.36 -8.47 -33.47
C ASP A 140 1.21 -7.07 -33.96
N ASP A 141 2.13 -6.21 -33.75
CA ASP A 141 2.02 -4.85 -34.20
C ASP A 141 2.15 -4.84 -35.70
N PRO A 142 1.13 -4.53 -36.40
CA PRO A 142 1.20 -4.50 -37.86
C PRO A 142 2.20 -3.52 -38.36
N SER A 143 2.50 -2.48 -37.59
CA SER A 143 3.42 -1.52 -38.06
C SER A 143 4.81 -2.11 -38.06
N ALA A 144 5.09 -3.07 -37.27
CA ALA A 144 6.40 -3.66 -37.27
C ALA A 144 6.59 -4.40 -38.58
N GLU A 145 5.57 -5.01 -39.06
CA GLU A 145 5.73 -5.68 -40.30
C GLU A 145 5.88 -4.73 -41.44
N ILE A 146 5.17 -3.69 -41.41
CA ILE A 146 5.28 -2.71 -42.46
C ILE A 146 6.67 -2.17 -42.50
N HIS A 147 7.25 -1.91 -41.37
CA HIS A 147 8.56 -1.39 -41.38
C HIS A 147 9.57 -2.42 -41.81
N GLY A 148 9.26 -3.60 -41.69
CA GLY A 148 10.16 -4.62 -42.05
C GLY A 148 10.36 -4.76 -43.51
N ARG A 149 9.74 -4.00 -44.32
CA ARG A 149 9.97 -4.09 -45.70
C ARG A 149 10.73 -3.01 -46.19
#